data_cbc5c87186ee5102ade6e01618b78f11
#
_entry.id   cbc5c87186ee5102ade6e01618b78f11
#
_cell.length_a   1.000
_cell.length_b   1.000
_cell.length_c   1.000
_cell.angle_alpha   90.00
_cell.angle_beta   90.00
_cell.angle_gamma   90.00
#
_symmetry.space_group_name_H-M   'P 1'
#
loop_
_entity.id
_entity.type
_entity.pdbx_description
1 polymer ?
#
loop_
_entity_poly.entity_id
_entity_poly.type
_entity_poly.pdbx_seq_one_letter_code
_entity_poly.pdbx_strand_id
1 'polypeptide(L)'
;MKERAMKIVVDYISEHLDKSDPVPEFEVFLVWMCKTLQNWKFLISSTLSDGMYYELTFNGDKKEWYLDAYKKFDNRRIPFVQ
;
A
#
# COMPACT_ATOMS: atom_id res chain seq x y z
N MET A 1 -1.61 5.62 -13.67
CA MET A 1 -1.48 5.99 -12.23
C MET A 1 -1.35 4.77 -11.31
N LYS A 2 -2.26 3.81 -11.44
CA LYS A 2 -2.24 2.64 -10.57
C LYS A 2 -0.93 1.85 -10.67
N GLU A 3 -0.44 1.62 -11.87
CA GLU A 3 0.80 0.88 -12.10
C GLU A 3 1.99 1.57 -11.44
N ARG A 4 2.03 2.89 -11.48
CA ARG A 4 3.11 3.66 -10.84
C ARG A 4 3.03 3.54 -9.31
N ALA A 5 1.82 3.63 -8.74
CA ALA A 5 1.61 3.46 -7.30
C ALA A 5 2.05 2.07 -6.86
N MET A 6 1.67 1.03 -7.61
CA MET A 6 2.06 -0.35 -7.31
C MET A 6 3.59 -0.51 -7.32
N LYS A 7 4.26 0.08 -8.31
CA LYS A 7 5.71 -0.01 -8.39
C LYS A 7 6.40 0.68 -7.21
N ILE A 8 5.88 1.83 -6.79
CA ILE A 8 6.43 2.53 -5.63
C ILE A 8 6.39 1.63 -4.39
N VAL A 9 5.27 0.91 -4.19
CA VAL A 9 5.14 0.00 -3.05
C VAL A 9 6.09 -1.18 -3.17
N VAL A 10 6.22 -1.77 -4.36
CA VAL A 10 7.17 -2.87 -4.57
C VAL A 10 8.59 -2.43 -4.23
N ASP A 11 9.00 -1.25 -4.70
CA ASP A 11 10.33 -0.73 -4.44
C ASP A 11 10.54 -0.48 -2.94
N TYR A 12 9.53 0.07 -2.25
CA TYR A 12 9.61 0.32 -0.81
C TYR A 12 9.76 -1.01 -0.04
N ILE A 13 8.95 -2.01 -0.34
CA ILE A 13 9.02 -3.30 0.33
C ILE A 13 10.38 -3.94 0.08
N SER A 14 10.86 -3.90 -1.15
CA SER A 14 12.15 -4.50 -1.53
C SER A 14 13.32 -3.86 -0.78
N GLU A 15 13.26 -2.56 -0.51
CA GLU A 15 14.28 -1.85 0.27
C GLU A 15 14.29 -2.29 1.73
N HIS A 16 13.16 -2.72 2.27
CA HIS A 16 13.00 -3.06 3.69
C HIS A 16 13.10 -4.55 3.98
N LEU A 17 13.21 -5.39 2.95
CA LEU A 17 13.43 -6.82 3.16
C LEU A 17 14.88 -7.09 3.53
N ASP A 18 15.08 -8.08 4.42
CA ASP A 18 16.41 -8.51 4.80
C ASP A 18 17.05 -9.24 3.63
N LYS A 19 18.12 -8.67 3.10
CA LYS A 19 18.82 -9.21 1.94
C LYS A 19 19.87 -10.28 2.29
N SER A 20 20.10 -10.54 3.57
CA SER A 20 21.00 -11.59 4.01
C SER A 20 20.37 -12.98 3.91
N ASP A 21 19.04 -13.06 3.92
CA ASP A 21 18.28 -14.28 3.73
C ASP A 21 17.68 -14.33 2.33
N PRO A 22 17.26 -15.50 1.84
CA PRO A 22 16.53 -15.56 0.58
C PRO A 22 15.31 -14.64 0.63
N VAL A 23 15.22 -13.73 -0.34
CA VAL A 23 14.10 -12.79 -0.41
C VAL A 23 12.83 -13.55 -0.76
N PRO A 24 11.76 -13.52 0.06
CA PRO A 24 10.52 -14.18 -0.28
C PRO A 24 9.89 -13.55 -1.52
N GLU A 25 9.29 -14.37 -2.34
CA GLU A 25 8.48 -13.86 -3.45
C GLU A 25 7.21 -13.24 -2.88
N PHE A 26 6.84 -12.09 -3.41
CA PHE A 26 5.62 -11.41 -3.00
C PHE A 26 5.01 -10.67 -4.17
N GLU A 27 3.72 -10.41 -4.05
CA GLU A 27 2.99 -9.57 -4.99
C GLU A 27 2.26 -8.48 -4.19
N VAL A 28 2.05 -7.35 -4.84
CA VAL A 28 1.26 -6.27 -4.26
C VAL A 28 -0.10 -6.23 -4.97
N PHE A 29 -1.12 -5.79 -4.24
CA PHE A 29 -2.47 -5.71 -4.78
C PHE A 29 -3.16 -4.44 -4.29
N LEU A 30 -4.04 -3.92 -5.14
CA LEU A 30 -4.81 -2.73 -4.85
C LEU A 30 -6.00 -3.10 -3.96
N VAL A 31 -6.11 -2.44 -2.80
CA VAL A 31 -7.26 -2.60 -1.90
C VAL A 31 -8.40 -1.67 -2.35
N TRP A 32 -8.09 -0.40 -2.54
CA TRP A 32 -9.02 0.56 -3.14
C TRP A 32 -8.25 1.76 -3.68
N MET A 33 -8.92 2.54 -4.53
CA MET A 33 -8.38 3.79 -5.02
C MET A 33 -9.50 4.82 -5.17
N CYS A 34 -9.14 6.09 -5.08
CA CYS A 34 -10.08 7.15 -5.40
C CYS A 34 -9.35 8.31 -6.06
N LYS A 35 -10.09 9.04 -6.87
CA LYS A 35 -9.60 10.24 -7.53
C LYS A 35 -10.50 11.42 -7.15
N THR A 36 -9.88 12.51 -6.74
CA THR A 36 -10.59 13.76 -6.47
C THR A 36 -9.86 14.87 -7.21
N LEU A 37 -10.51 15.42 -8.24
CA LEU A 37 -9.91 16.41 -9.13
C LEU A 37 -8.63 15.83 -9.75
N GLN A 38 -7.50 16.47 -9.54
CA GLN A 38 -6.20 16.00 -10.08
C GLN A 38 -5.42 15.14 -9.08
N ASN A 39 -6.00 14.86 -7.91
CA ASN A 39 -5.34 14.09 -6.85
C ASN A 39 -5.83 12.65 -6.84
N TRP A 40 -4.94 11.73 -6.47
CA TRP A 40 -5.27 10.31 -6.38
C TRP A 40 -4.88 9.76 -5.03
N LYS A 41 -5.64 8.78 -4.54
CA LYS A 41 -5.27 7.97 -3.39
C LYS A 41 -5.41 6.50 -3.72
N PHE A 42 -4.44 5.72 -3.23
CA PHE A 42 -4.40 4.28 -3.41
C PHE A 42 -4.09 3.64 -2.07
N LEU A 43 -4.83 2.60 -1.71
CA LEU A 43 -4.46 1.74 -0.59
C LEU A 43 -4.02 0.40 -1.17
N ILE A 44 -2.80 0.01 -0.86
CA ILE A 44 -2.15 -1.16 -1.45
C ILE A 44 -1.62 -2.04 -0.32
N SER A 45 -1.70 -3.33 -0.50
CA SER A 45 -1.13 -4.29 0.43
C SER A 45 -0.33 -5.33 -0.35
N SER A 46 0.24 -6.29 0.35
CA SER A 46 1.05 -7.34 -0.27
C SER A 46 0.66 -8.71 0.23
N THR A 47 1.17 -9.73 -0.45
CA THR A 47 0.98 -11.13 -0.05
C THR A 47 1.84 -11.53 1.14
N LEU A 48 2.74 -10.66 1.60
CA LEU A 48 3.52 -10.92 2.81
C LEU A 48 2.61 -10.90 4.04
N SER A 49 2.87 -11.80 4.99
CA SER A 49 2.06 -11.91 6.20
C SER A 49 2.58 -10.99 7.31
N ASP A 50 2.88 -9.76 6.98
CA ASP A 50 3.38 -8.75 7.92
C ASP A 50 2.30 -7.78 8.40
N GLY A 51 1.08 -7.87 7.85
CA GLY A 51 -0.03 -7.00 8.23
C GLY A 51 0.13 -5.56 7.77
N MET A 52 0.99 -5.29 6.81
CA MET A 52 1.26 -3.92 6.35
C MET A 52 0.31 -3.48 5.26
N TYR A 53 -0.04 -2.20 5.32
CA TYR A 53 -0.79 -1.50 4.28
C TYR A 53 -0.03 -0.23 3.91
N TYR A 54 -0.14 0.15 2.66
CA TYR A 54 0.59 1.30 2.12
C TYR A 54 -0.41 2.23 1.45
N GLU A 55 -0.45 3.47 1.93
CA GLU A 55 -1.30 4.50 1.34
C GLU A 55 -0.45 5.41 0.48
N LEU A 56 -0.76 5.46 -0.80
CA LEU A 56 -0.09 6.33 -1.76
C LEU A 56 -1.00 7.52 -2.05
N THR A 57 -0.45 8.71 -1.94
CA THR A 57 -1.15 9.93 -2.31
C THR A 57 -0.38 10.61 -3.43
N PHE A 58 -1.05 10.86 -4.53
CA PHE A 58 -0.49 11.66 -5.62
C PHE A 58 -1.13 13.05 -5.58
N ASN A 59 -0.29 14.06 -5.39
CA ASN A 59 -0.71 15.47 -5.49
C ASN A 59 -0.47 15.93 -6.93
N GLY A 60 -1.55 16.09 -7.70
CA GLY A 60 -1.45 16.43 -9.11
C GLY A 60 -0.95 17.85 -9.37
N ASP A 61 -1.18 18.79 -8.45
CA ASP A 61 -0.70 20.16 -8.59
C ASP A 61 0.81 20.23 -8.49
N LYS A 62 1.39 19.53 -7.53
CA LYS A 62 2.83 19.50 -7.28
C LYS A 62 3.52 18.36 -8.00
N LYS A 63 2.77 17.42 -8.56
CA LYS A 63 3.29 16.20 -9.20
C LYS A 63 4.22 15.43 -8.27
N GLU A 64 3.74 15.23 -7.05
CA GLU A 64 4.48 14.55 -5.99
C GLU A 64 3.71 13.35 -5.48
N TRP A 65 4.45 12.32 -5.06
CA TRP A 65 3.91 11.15 -4.41
C TRP A 65 4.29 11.15 -2.94
N TYR A 66 3.35 10.72 -2.10
CA TYR A 66 3.59 10.49 -0.67
C TYR A 66 3.23 9.05 -0.36
N LEU A 67 4.07 8.37 0.39
CA LEU A 67 3.82 7.00 0.83
C LEU A 67 3.74 6.97 2.34
N ASP A 68 2.62 6.46 2.87
CA ASP A 68 2.43 6.22 4.29
C ASP A 68 2.30 4.72 4.51
N ALA A 69 3.10 4.18 5.42
CA ALA A 69 3.08 2.76 5.74
C ALA A 69 2.38 2.54 7.08
N TYR A 70 1.36 1.67 7.06
CA TYR A 70 0.55 1.37 8.24
C TYR A 70 0.62 -0.11 8.54
N LYS A 71 0.64 -0.44 9.82
CA LYS A 71 0.53 -1.83 10.24
C LYS A 71 -0.87 -2.07 10.78
N LYS A 72 -1.52 -3.13 10.30
CA LYS A 72 -2.80 -3.57 10.83
C LYS A 72 -2.59 -4.03 12.26
N PHE A 73 -3.25 -3.35 13.20
CA PHE A 73 -3.06 -3.59 14.62
C PHE A 73 -4.08 -4.57 15.18
N ASP A 74 -5.30 -4.52 14.70
CA ASP A 74 -6.38 -5.33 15.24
C ASP A 74 -7.38 -5.69 14.14
N ASN A 75 -8.09 -6.78 14.33
CA ASN A 75 -9.19 -7.18 13.47
C ASN A 75 -10.26 -7.80 14.35
N ARG A 76 -11.35 -7.07 14.57
CA ARG A 76 -12.45 -7.53 15.42
C ARG A 76 -13.67 -7.87 14.58
N ARG A 77 -14.28 -9.00 14.92
CA ARG A 77 -15.58 -9.33 14.39
C ARG A 77 -16.65 -8.57 15.18
N ILE A 78 -17.41 -7.72 14.49
CA ILE A 78 -18.53 -7.00 15.10
C ILE A 78 -19.80 -7.51 14.43
N PRO A 79 -20.69 -8.21 15.17
CA PRO A 79 -21.93 -8.69 14.57
C PRO A 79 -22.81 -7.53 14.12
N PHE A 80 -23.50 -7.74 13.00
CA PHE A 80 -24.50 -6.79 12.55
C PHE A 80 -25.75 -6.97 13.42
N VAL A 81 -26.19 -5.90 14.07
CA VAL A 81 -27.37 -5.88 14.93
C VAL A 81 -28.34 -4.86 14.37
N GLN A 82 -29.58 -5.30 14.15
CA GLN A 82 -30.63 -4.40 13.67
C GLN A 82 -31.43 -3.86 14.85
#